data_dfd8a3791c99182c9d58ede982348ac0
#
_entry.id   dfd8a3791c99182c9d58ede982348ac0
#
_cell.length_a   1.000
_cell.length_b   1.000
_cell.length_c   1.000
_cell.angle_alpha   90.00
_cell.angle_beta   90.00
_cell.angle_gamma   90.00
#
_symmetry.space_group_name_H-M   'P 1'
#
loop_
_entity.id
_entity.type
_entity.pdbx_description
1 polymer ?
#
loop_
_entity_poly.entity_id
_entity_poly.type
_entity_poly.pdbx_seq_one_letter_code
_entity_poly.pdbx_strand_id
1 'polypeptide(L)'
;ANAIGSGHLLAHCKKAKAFLQCSTTGVYQYAGHDVLAENAALGDNHRALLPTYSISKIAQETVVRFAAQEHGVPLTIARLSVPYGDNGGWPYWHMVMMQNGAPVTVHPEQPNSYTPLHADDYCRHIPYLLAAATPEATIVNWGGGQVVSIEEWCAWISELTGFTPVFDLQASAFGSLVADISRLKDILGDEPVSSVDWKGGIRRMLQNMAP
;
A
#
# COMPACT_ATOMS: atom_id res chain seq x y z
N ALA A 1 18.42 -5.65 -2.20
CA ALA A 1 18.51 -4.79 -1.01
C ALA A 1 17.38 -5.06 -0.03
N ASN A 2 16.10 -5.07 -0.46
CA ASN A 2 14.94 -5.18 0.46
C ASN A 2 14.99 -6.40 1.38
N ALA A 3 15.16 -7.61 0.86
CA ALA A 3 15.09 -8.84 1.64
C ALA A 3 16.22 -8.95 2.68
N ILE A 4 17.46 -8.94 2.24
CA ILE A 4 18.64 -9.12 3.11
C ILE A 4 18.77 -7.96 4.10
N GLY A 5 18.51 -6.70 3.65
CA GLY A 5 18.57 -5.52 4.52
C GLY A 5 17.60 -5.59 5.70
N SER A 6 16.37 -6.06 5.49
CA SER A 6 15.39 -6.22 6.58
C SER A 6 15.80 -7.32 7.57
N GLY A 7 16.36 -8.43 7.08
CA GLY A 7 16.88 -9.48 7.95
C GLY A 7 18.04 -9.01 8.81
N HIS A 8 19.01 -8.29 8.24
CA HIS A 8 20.11 -7.69 9.01
C HIS A 8 19.61 -6.66 10.02
N LEU A 9 18.66 -5.78 9.64
CA LEU A 9 18.09 -4.80 10.55
C LEU A 9 17.46 -5.50 11.76
N LEU A 10 16.63 -6.52 11.54
CA LEU A 10 15.99 -7.27 12.63
C LEU A 10 17.03 -7.94 13.52
N ALA A 11 18.06 -8.57 12.96
CA ALA A 11 19.14 -9.20 13.71
C ALA A 11 19.90 -8.20 14.62
N HIS A 12 20.03 -6.93 14.19
CA HIS A 12 20.57 -5.85 15.03
C HIS A 12 19.57 -5.38 16.09
N CYS A 13 18.27 -5.51 15.82
CA CYS A 13 17.18 -5.14 16.73
C CYS A 13 16.69 -6.30 17.62
N LYS A 14 17.47 -7.35 17.81
CA LYS A 14 17.08 -8.57 18.55
C LYS A 14 16.63 -8.37 20.02
N LYS A 15 16.81 -7.17 20.57
CA LYS A 15 16.30 -6.78 21.90
C LYS A 15 14.98 -6.01 21.82
N ALA A 16 14.45 -5.75 20.62
CA ALA A 16 13.17 -5.05 20.46
C ALA A 16 12.02 -5.91 21.01
N LYS A 17 11.03 -5.25 21.59
CA LYS A 17 9.82 -5.91 22.08
C LYS A 17 8.87 -6.33 20.96
N ALA A 18 8.95 -5.66 19.83
CA ALA A 18 8.20 -5.94 18.61
C ALA A 18 8.92 -5.35 17.41
N PHE A 19 8.68 -5.90 16.21
CA PHE A 19 9.19 -5.40 14.94
C PHE A 19 8.02 -5.27 13.96
N LEU A 20 7.91 -4.12 13.30
CA LEU A 20 6.94 -3.89 12.24
C LEU A 20 7.66 -3.85 10.89
N GLN A 21 7.36 -4.80 10.02
CA GLN A 21 7.83 -4.83 8.65
C GLN A 21 6.79 -4.22 7.72
N CYS A 22 7.10 -3.08 7.12
CA CYS A 22 6.30 -2.52 6.05
C CYS A 22 6.52 -3.35 4.77
N SER A 23 5.49 -4.09 4.37
CA SER A 23 5.38 -4.78 3.09
C SER A 23 4.44 -3.99 2.16
N THR A 24 3.82 -4.65 1.21
CA THR A 24 2.94 -4.01 0.21
C THR A 24 1.84 -4.98 -0.23
N THR A 25 0.67 -4.48 -0.56
CA THR A 25 -0.36 -5.27 -1.27
C THR A 25 0.10 -5.74 -2.64
N GLY A 26 1.13 -5.11 -3.22
CA GLY A 26 1.75 -5.55 -4.46
C GLY A 26 2.42 -6.93 -4.43
N VAL A 27 2.42 -7.63 -3.28
CA VAL A 27 2.85 -9.04 -3.17
C VAL A 27 1.78 -10.02 -3.66
N TYR A 28 0.52 -9.59 -3.76
CA TYR A 28 -0.56 -10.45 -4.22
C TYR A 28 -0.50 -10.70 -5.72
N GLN A 29 -0.89 -11.92 -6.09
CA GLN A 29 -1.19 -12.23 -7.48
C GLN A 29 -2.46 -11.48 -7.92
N TYR A 30 -2.48 -11.03 -9.17
CA TYR A 30 -3.67 -10.40 -9.74
C TYR A 30 -4.86 -11.38 -9.73
N ALA A 31 -6.00 -10.93 -9.25
CA ALA A 31 -7.23 -11.71 -9.11
C ALA A 31 -8.48 -10.93 -9.60
N GLY A 32 -8.31 -10.10 -10.61
CA GLY A 32 -9.42 -9.28 -11.13
C GLY A 32 -9.90 -8.26 -10.09
N HIS A 33 -11.18 -8.30 -9.78
CA HIS A 33 -11.83 -7.42 -8.81
C HIS A 33 -12.09 -8.08 -7.45
N ASP A 34 -11.53 -9.26 -7.20
CA ASP A 34 -11.70 -9.94 -5.92
C ASP A 34 -11.07 -9.15 -4.78
N VAL A 35 -11.72 -9.19 -3.61
CA VAL A 35 -11.18 -8.63 -2.38
C VAL A 35 -10.17 -9.61 -1.79
N LEU A 36 -8.94 -9.14 -1.57
CA LEU A 36 -7.79 -9.97 -1.22
C LEU A 36 -7.54 -10.00 0.29
N ALA A 37 -7.81 -11.14 0.91
CA ALA A 37 -7.43 -11.40 2.30
C ALA A 37 -5.93 -11.76 2.41
N GLU A 38 -5.39 -11.77 3.64
CA GLU A 38 -3.96 -12.00 3.89
C GLU A 38 -3.45 -13.39 3.45
N ASN A 39 -4.34 -14.35 3.28
CA ASN A 39 -4.04 -15.69 2.78
C ASN A 39 -4.19 -15.84 1.25
N ALA A 40 -4.52 -14.76 0.53
CA ALA A 40 -4.60 -14.78 -0.92
C ALA A 40 -3.25 -15.11 -1.55
N ALA A 41 -3.28 -15.67 -2.77
CA ALA A 41 -2.10 -16.09 -3.51
C ALA A 41 -1.12 -14.93 -3.71
N LEU A 42 0.17 -15.20 -3.51
CA LEU A 42 1.24 -14.24 -3.78
C LEU A 42 1.79 -14.46 -5.20
N GLY A 43 2.18 -13.37 -5.85
CA GLY A 43 2.66 -13.43 -7.23
C GLY A 43 3.41 -12.19 -7.68
N ASP A 44 3.85 -12.21 -8.94
CA ASP A 44 4.63 -11.14 -9.57
C ASP A 44 3.74 -10.21 -10.40
N ASN A 45 2.81 -9.55 -9.73
CA ASN A 45 1.83 -8.66 -10.38
C ASN A 45 2.48 -7.39 -10.99
N HIS A 46 3.65 -6.98 -10.49
CA HIS A 46 4.29 -5.72 -10.87
C HIS A 46 5.46 -5.88 -11.85
N ARG A 47 5.72 -7.09 -12.36
CA ARG A 47 6.93 -7.41 -13.13
C ARG A 47 7.14 -6.55 -14.40
N ALA A 48 6.05 -6.11 -15.03
CA ALA A 48 6.14 -5.38 -16.29
C ALA A 48 6.62 -3.93 -16.09
N LEU A 49 6.12 -3.24 -15.05
CA LEU A 49 6.44 -1.85 -14.76
C LEU A 49 7.55 -1.70 -13.71
N LEU A 50 7.58 -2.61 -12.73
CA LEU A 50 8.55 -2.64 -11.63
C LEU A 50 9.19 -4.03 -11.54
N PRO A 51 10.10 -4.39 -12.43
CA PRO A 51 10.76 -5.70 -12.43
C PRO A 51 11.33 -6.05 -11.05
N THR A 52 11.07 -7.26 -10.58
CA THR A 52 11.52 -7.78 -9.28
C THR A 52 10.87 -7.13 -8.04
N TYR A 53 10.00 -6.14 -8.16
CA TYR A 53 9.42 -5.48 -6.99
C TYR A 53 8.65 -6.46 -6.11
N SER A 54 7.60 -7.10 -6.64
CA SER A 54 6.78 -8.07 -5.90
C SER A 54 7.62 -9.22 -5.36
N ILE A 55 8.49 -9.81 -6.19
CA ILE A 55 9.39 -10.89 -5.80
C ILE A 55 10.30 -10.45 -4.65
N SER A 56 10.87 -9.25 -4.71
CA SER A 56 11.75 -8.74 -3.66
C SER A 56 11.02 -8.50 -2.34
N LYS A 57 9.74 -8.10 -2.38
CA LYS A 57 8.90 -7.90 -1.21
C LYS A 57 8.43 -9.23 -0.61
N ILE A 58 8.08 -10.23 -1.44
CA ILE A 58 7.78 -11.59 -0.98
C ILE A 58 9.02 -12.21 -0.30
N ALA A 59 10.19 -12.07 -0.92
CA ALA A 59 11.45 -12.51 -0.31
C ALA A 59 11.75 -11.76 1.00
N GLN A 60 11.43 -10.46 1.08
CA GLN A 60 11.55 -9.67 2.31
C GLN A 60 10.69 -10.24 3.45
N GLU A 61 9.41 -10.54 3.18
CA GLU A 61 8.52 -11.15 4.17
C GLU A 61 9.07 -12.49 4.68
N THR A 62 9.61 -13.32 3.79
CA THR A 62 10.20 -14.61 4.15
C THR A 62 11.44 -14.46 5.03
N VAL A 63 12.37 -13.60 4.62
CA VAL A 63 13.64 -13.39 5.35
C VAL A 63 13.39 -12.76 6.73
N VAL A 64 12.48 -11.78 6.83
CA VAL A 64 12.20 -11.13 8.12
C VAL A 64 11.48 -12.08 9.09
N ARG A 65 10.59 -12.96 8.59
CA ARG A 65 9.95 -14.00 9.41
C ARG A 65 10.97 -14.99 9.98
N PHE A 66 11.87 -15.48 9.12
CA PHE A 66 12.94 -16.37 9.56
C PHE A 66 13.81 -15.69 10.63
N ALA A 67 14.28 -14.46 10.38
CA ALA A 67 15.10 -13.72 11.33
C ALA A 67 14.36 -13.43 12.66
N ALA A 68 13.05 -13.14 12.60
CA ALA A 68 12.22 -12.91 13.77
C ALA A 68 12.14 -14.16 14.67
N GLN A 69 11.92 -15.33 14.07
CA GLN A 69 11.90 -16.62 14.77
C GLN A 69 13.26 -16.97 15.38
N GLU A 70 14.35 -16.83 14.61
CA GLU A 70 15.72 -17.09 15.09
C GLU A 70 16.12 -16.22 16.29
N HIS A 71 15.66 -14.98 16.33
CA HIS A 71 16.02 -14.04 17.38
C HIS A 71 14.94 -13.85 18.46
N GLY A 72 13.80 -14.54 18.35
CA GLY A 72 12.70 -14.45 19.31
C GLY A 72 12.03 -13.08 19.36
N VAL A 73 12.01 -12.33 18.24
CA VAL A 73 11.40 -10.99 18.17
C VAL A 73 9.99 -11.11 17.61
N PRO A 74 8.94 -10.71 18.34
CA PRO A 74 7.59 -10.65 17.81
C PRO A 74 7.51 -9.75 16.57
N LEU A 75 6.75 -10.17 15.55
CA LEU A 75 6.73 -9.55 14.23
C LEU A 75 5.30 -9.25 13.78
N THR A 76 5.08 -8.06 13.20
CA THR A 76 3.95 -7.76 12.32
C THR A 76 4.47 -7.44 10.93
N ILE A 77 3.87 -8.04 9.91
CA ILE A 77 4.09 -7.72 8.49
C ILE A 77 2.85 -6.99 7.98
N ALA A 78 2.96 -5.70 7.72
CA ALA A 78 1.87 -4.87 7.25
C ALA A 78 2.00 -4.63 5.73
N ARG A 79 1.05 -5.15 4.95
CA ARG A 79 0.98 -5.01 3.49
C ARG A 79 0.26 -3.71 3.14
N LEU A 80 1.04 -2.64 3.00
CA LEU A 80 0.56 -1.28 2.75
C LEU A 80 -0.02 -1.14 1.33
N SER A 81 -1.22 -0.56 1.24
CA SER A 81 -1.92 -0.25 -0.01
C SER A 81 -1.87 1.24 -0.30
N VAL A 82 -1.39 1.62 -1.48
CA VAL A 82 -1.39 2.98 -2.04
C VAL A 82 -1.22 4.09 -0.99
N PRO A 83 -0.03 4.21 -0.36
CA PRO A 83 0.21 5.30 0.56
C PRO A 83 0.25 6.64 -0.17
N TYR A 84 -0.37 7.66 0.43
CA TYR A 84 -0.32 9.03 -0.07
C TYR A 84 -0.39 10.02 1.10
N GLY A 85 -0.06 11.28 0.86
CA GLY A 85 -0.10 12.32 1.87
C GLY A 85 0.50 13.63 1.39
N ASP A 86 0.76 14.54 2.31
CA ASP A 86 1.23 15.89 2.01
C ASP A 86 2.60 15.94 1.29
N ASN A 87 3.33 14.85 1.31
CA ASN A 87 4.62 14.67 0.62
C ASN A 87 4.51 13.91 -0.71
N GLY A 88 3.30 13.69 -1.23
CA GLY A 88 3.05 13.01 -2.49
C GLY A 88 2.38 11.65 -2.35
N GLY A 89 2.71 10.76 -3.27
CA GLY A 89 2.13 9.43 -3.41
C GLY A 89 1.65 9.18 -4.83
N TRP A 90 0.99 8.05 -5.06
CA TRP A 90 0.58 7.67 -6.40
C TRP A 90 -0.42 8.66 -7.04
N PRO A 91 -1.46 9.16 -6.33
CA PRO A 91 -2.33 10.19 -6.88
C PRO A 91 -1.61 11.48 -7.30
N TYR A 92 -0.53 11.86 -6.60
CA TYR A 92 0.29 13.01 -6.97
C TYR A 92 1.00 12.80 -8.32
N TRP A 93 1.59 11.63 -8.54
CA TRP A 93 2.24 11.34 -9.81
C TRP A 93 1.26 11.32 -10.98
N HIS A 94 0.03 10.85 -10.77
CA HIS A 94 -1.02 10.93 -11.79
C HIS A 94 -1.39 12.39 -12.08
N MET A 95 -1.46 13.25 -11.05
CA MET A 95 -1.65 14.69 -11.26
C MET A 95 -0.52 15.30 -12.11
N VAL A 96 0.74 14.96 -11.82
CA VAL A 96 1.89 15.42 -12.61
C VAL A 96 1.80 14.93 -14.07
N MET A 97 1.37 13.69 -14.30
CA MET A 97 1.12 13.18 -15.65
C MET A 97 0.03 14.00 -16.36
N MET A 98 -1.11 14.22 -15.71
CA MET A 98 -2.22 15.02 -16.24
C MET A 98 -1.78 16.45 -16.58
N GLN A 99 -1.02 17.08 -15.68
CA GLN A 99 -0.47 18.44 -15.89
C GLN A 99 0.41 18.54 -17.13
N ASN A 100 1.18 17.49 -17.43
CA ASN A 100 2.08 17.45 -18.58
C ASN A 100 1.44 16.83 -19.83
N GLY A 101 0.14 16.51 -19.82
CA GLY A 101 -0.55 15.83 -20.90
C GLY A 101 -0.02 14.41 -21.20
N ALA A 102 0.67 13.83 -20.22
CA ALA A 102 1.16 12.46 -20.30
C ALA A 102 0.04 11.46 -19.94
N PRO A 103 -0.06 10.31 -20.62
CA PRO A 103 -1.12 9.34 -20.34
C PRO A 103 -0.89 8.64 -18.99
N VAL A 104 -1.98 8.43 -18.25
CA VAL A 104 -2.04 7.57 -17.07
C VAL A 104 -2.30 6.15 -17.55
N THR A 105 -1.34 5.26 -17.35
CA THR A 105 -1.48 3.86 -17.76
C THR A 105 -2.34 3.10 -16.76
N VAL A 106 -3.40 2.44 -17.25
CA VAL A 106 -4.36 1.68 -16.46
C VAL A 106 -4.65 0.32 -17.10
N HIS A 107 -5.07 -0.65 -16.28
CA HIS A 107 -5.45 -1.97 -16.77
C HIS A 107 -6.80 -1.90 -17.53
N PRO A 108 -6.99 -2.68 -18.62
CA PRO A 108 -8.26 -2.68 -19.37
C PRO A 108 -9.47 -3.13 -18.56
N GLU A 109 -9.29 -4.00 -17.56
CA GLU A 109 -10.37 -4.41 -16.65
C GLU A 109 -10.63 -3.32 -15.60
N GLN A 110 -11.44 -2.35 -15.99
CA GLN A 110 -11.83 -1.21 -15.14
C GLN A 110 -13.03 -1.55 -14.25
N PRO A 111 -13.21 -0.85 -13.09
CA PRO A 111 -12.35 0.19 -12.55
C PRO A 111 -11.06 -0.37 -11.92
N ASN A 112 -9.96 0.40 -11.97
CA ASN A 112 -8.69 0.02 -11.34
C ASN A 112 -8.69 0.44 -9.87
N SER A 113 -9.23 -0.42 -9.01
CA SER A 113 -9.59 -0.12 -7.62
C SER A 113 -8.53 -0.54 -6.61
N TYR A 114 -8.37 0.28 -5.57
CA TYR A 114 -7.41 0.12 -4.47
C TYR A 114 -8.01 0.58 -3.14
N THR A 115 -7.25 0.42 -2.05
CA THR A 115 -7.59 0.93 -0.71
C THR A 115 -6.55 1.97 -0.26
N PRO A 116 -6.55 3.20 -0.86
CA PRO A 116 -5.53 4.21 -0.55
C PRO A 116 -5.59 4.63 0.92
N LEU A 117 -4.41 4.84 1.53
CA LEU A 117 -4.26 5.18 2.94
C LEU A 117 -3.44 6.46 3.11
N HIS A 118 -4.01 7.45 3.78
CA HIS A 118 -3.35 8.74 4.04
C HIS A 118 -2.22 8.60 5.07
N ALA A 119 -1.19 9.44 4.94
CA ALA A 119 -0.02 9.43 5.81
C ALA A 119 -0.34 9.59 7.31
N ASP A 120 -1.29 10.45 7.66
CA ASP A 120 -1.72 10.63 9.05
C ASP A 120 -2.28 9.32 9.63
N ASP A 121 -3.05 8.58 8.82
CA ASP A 121 -3.67 7.33 9.25
C ASP A 121 -2.63 6.22 9.38
N TYR A 122 -1.75 6.02 8.40
CA TYR A 122 -0.75 4.97 8.56
C TYR A 122 0.24 5.26 9.69
N CYS A 123 0.59 6.52 9.95
CA CYS A 123 1.40 6.86 11.11
C CYS A 123 0.68 6.57 12.43
N ARG A 124 -0.63 6.85 12.51
CA ARG A 124 -1.46 6.58 13.69
C ARG A 124 -1.63 5.09 13.96
N HIS A 125 -1.64 4.24 12.92
CA HIS A 125 -1.76 2.79 13.05
C HIS A 125 -0.51 2.10 13.61
N ILE A 126 0.69 2.70 13.48
CA ILE A 126 1.97 2.06 13.85
C ILE A 126 1.98 1.49 15.29
N PRO A 127 1.53 2.19 16.33
CA PRO A 127 1.50 1.62 17.69
C PRO A 127 0.63 0.36 17.80
N TYR A 128 -0.52 0.33 17.15
CA TYR A 128 -1.43 -0.82 17.14
C TYR A 128 -0.83 -2.01 16.39
N LEU A 129 -0.21 -1.76 15.25
CA LEU A 129 0.46 -2.80 14.47
C LEU A 129 1.67 -3.39 15.22
N LEU A 130 2.41 -2.56 15.98
CA LEU A 130 3.47 -3.06 16.86
C LEU A 130 2.91 -3.88 18.01
N ALA A 131 1.79 -3.47 18.61
CA ALA A 131 1.13 -4.21 19.69
C ALA A 131 0.55 -5.55 19.20
N ALA A 132 0.19 -5.68 17.94
CA ALA A 132 -0.33 -6.90 17.32
C ALA A 132 0.76 -7.91 16.92
N ALA A 133 2.04 -7.62 17.18
CA ALA A 133 3.15 -8.49 16.83
C ALA A 133 3.12 -9.81 17.60
N THR A 134 3.34 -10.92 16.88
CA THR A 134 3.38 -12.28 17.45
C THR A 134 4.66 -13.01 17.08
N PRO A 135 5.05 -14.08 17.83
CA PRO A 135 6.20 -14.91 17.47
C PRO A 135 6.08 -15.58 16.10
N GLU A 136 4.85 -15.93 15.67
CA GLU A 136 4.57 -16.58 14.39
C GLU A 136 4.51 -15.60 13.22
N ALA A 137 4.56 -14.30 13.50
CA ALA A 137 4.34 -13.17 12.62
C ALA A 137 2.85 -12.93 12.28
N THR A 138 2.30 -11.83 12.78
CA THR A 138 1.00 -11.31 12.35
C THR A 138 1.15 -10.69 10.96
N ILE A 139 0.38 -11.18 9.98
CA ILE A 139 0.29 -10.59 8.64
C ILE A 139 -1.02 -9.81 8.58
N VAL A 140 -0.98 -8.55 8.11
CA VAL A 140 -2.16 -7.69 8.03
C VAL A 140 -2.14 -6.84 6.78
N ASN A 141 -3.28 -6.75 6.11
CA ASN A 141 -3.50 -5.78 5.05
C ASN A 141 -3.63 -4.37 5.66
N TRP A 142 -2.87 -3.44 5.15
CA TRP A 142 -2.77 -2.08 5.66
C TRP A 142 -3.26 -1.08 4.62
N GLY A 143 -4.58 -0.96 4.53
CA GLY A 143 -5.27 -0.11 3.56
C GLY A 143 -6.25 0.84 4.22
N GLY A 144 -6.73 1.81 3.45
CA GLY A 144 -7.77 2.74 3.86
C GLY A 144 -9.17 2.11 3.93
N GLY A 145 -10.08 2.77 4.62
CA GLY A 145 -11.47 2.32 4.79
C GLY A 145 -12.35 2.49 3.54
N GLN A 146 -11.83 3.13 2.51
CA GLN A 146 -12.56 3.42 1.27
C GLN A 146 -11.87 2.73 0.08
N VAL A 147 -12.67 2.09 -0.77
CA VAL A 147 -12.20 1.58 -2.06
C VAL A 147 -12.32 2.72 -3.07
N VAL A 148 -11.23 3.03 -3.77
CA VAL A 148 -11.15 4.14 -4.71
C VAL A 148 -10.36 3.70 -5.94
N SER A 149 -10.85 3.99 -7.14
CA SER A 149 -10.17 3.68 -8.38
C SER A 149 -9.22 4.80 -8.84
N ILE A 150 -8.29 4.43 -9.74
CA ILE A 150 -7.44 5.42 -10.43
C ILE A 150 -8.31 6.43 -11.16
N GLU A 151 -9.35 5.97 -11.82
CA GLU A 151 -10.28 6.78 -12.58
C GLU A 151 -10.99 7.81 -11.69
N GLU A 152 -11.44 7.39 -10.49
CA GLU A 152 -12.12 8.27 -9.53
C GLU A 152 -11.18 9.34 -8.99
N TRP A 153 -9.95 8.99 -8.57
CA TRP A 153 -9.06 10.04 -8.06
C TRP A 153 -8.53 10.95 -9.17
N CYS A 154 -8.35 10.45 -10.40
CA CYS A 154 -8.02 11.32 -11.53
C CYS A 154 -9.17 12.29 -11.88
N ALA A 155 -10.42 11.82 -11.84
CA ALA A 155 -11.58 12.68 -12.01
C ALA A 155 -11.63 13.77 -10.92
N TRP A 156 -11.41 13.40 -9.66
CA TRP A 156 -11.36 14.38 -8.56
C TRP A 156 -10.21 15.40 -8.70
N ILE A 157 -9.03 14.94 -9.11
CA ILE A 157 -7.90 15.83 -9.43
C ILE A 157 -8.27 16.78 -10.58
N SER A 158 -8.94 16.28 -11.62
CA SER A 158 -9.44 17.11 -12.73
C SER A 158 -10.39 18.22 -12.25
N GLU A 159 -11.33 17.91 -11.37
CA GLU A 159 -12.22 18.90 -10.77
C GLU A 159 -11.46 19.98 -9.96
N LEU A 160 -10.38 19.60 -9.28
CA LEU A 160 -9.60 20.53 -8.45
C LEU A 160 -8.61 21.39 -9.24
N THR A 161 -8.11 20.89 -10.37
CA THR A 161 -6.97 21.50 -11.09
C THR A 161 -7.29 21.96 -12.50
N GLY A 162 -8.38 21.43 -13.09
CA GLY A 162 -8.71 21.64 -14.52
C GLY A 162 -7.89 20.76 -15.47
N PHE A 163 -6.94 19.94 -15.00
CA PHE A 163 -6.17 19.05 -15.85
C PHE A 163 -7.03 17.85 -16.28
N THR A 164 -6.96 17.47 -17.55
CA THR A 164 -7.77 16.37 -18.10
C THR A 164 -6.95 15.07 -18.10
N PRO A 165 -7.44 13.98 -17.49
CA PRO A 165 -6.75 12.68 -17.58
C PRO A 165 -6.87 12.10 -18.98
N VAL A 166 -5.78 11.56 -19.49
CA VAL A 166 -5.74 10.71 -20.68
C VAL A 166 -5.34 9.31 -20.22
N PHE A 167 -6.20 8.31 -20.40
CA PHE A 167 -5.91 6.94 -19.99
C PHE A 167 -5.33 6.14 -21.16
N ASP A 168 -4.24 5.41 -20.87
CA ASP A 168 -3.62 4.44 -21.76
C ASP A 168 -3.88 3.02 -21.24
N LEU A 169 -4.72 2.27 -21.95
CA LEU A 169 -5.17 0.94 -21.53
C LEU A 169 -4.12 -0.11 -21.92
N GLN A 170 -3.46 -0.69 -20.92
CA GLN A 170 -2.44 -1.72 -21.13
C GLN A 170 -2.67 -2.92 -20.22
N ALA A 171 -2.73 -4.12 -20.78
CA ALA A 171 -2.84 -5.38 -20.01
C ALA A 171 -1.63 -5.65 -19.10
N SER A 172 -0.51 -4.96 -19.30
CA SER A 172 0.68 -5.01 -18.43
C SER A 172 0.63 -4.02 -17.28
N ALA A 173 -0.37 -3.13 -17.24
CA ALA A 173 -0.57 -2.21 -16.12
C ALA A 173 -1.01 -2.95 -14.86
N PHE A 174 -0.90 -2.29 -13.72
CA PHE A 174 -1.40 -2.83 -12.46
C PHE A 174 -2.94 -2.89 -12.51
N GLY A 175 -3.49 -4.08 -12.34
CA GLY A 175 -4.92 -4.25 -12.15
C GLY A 175 -5.36 -3.91 -10.73
N SER A 176 -6.64 -4.05 -10.45
CA SER A 176 -7.21 -3.81 -9.12
C SER A 176 -6.52 -4.62 -8.03
N LEU A 177 -6.29 -4.00 -6.88
CA LEU A 177 -5.79 -4.62 -5.65
C LEU A 177 -6.58 -4.06 -4.45
N VAL A 178 -7.77 -4.61 -4.25
CA VAL A 178 -8.65 -4.26 -3.12
C VAL A 178 -8.30 -5.17 -1.95
N ALA A 179 -7.74 -4.61 -0.90
CA ALA A 179 -7.35 -5.36 0.29
C ALA A 179 -8.54 -5.55 1.25
N ASP A 180 -8.76 -6.77 1.74
CA ASP A 180 -9.61 -7.01 2.90
C ASP A 180 -8.93 -6.44 4.15
N ILE A 181 -9.57 -5.46 4.77
CA ILE A 181 -9.05 -4.76 5.96
C ILE A 181 -9.73 -5.21 7.26
N SER A 182 -10.44 -6.34 7.25
CA SER A 182 -11.16 -6.84 8.43
C SER A 182 -10.20 -7.05 9.61
N ARG A 183 -9.06 -7.70 9.37
CA ARG A 183 -8.02 -7.88 10.40
C ARG A 183 -7.44 -6.58 10.90
N LEU A 184 -7.25 -5.58 10.03
CA LEU A 184 -6.80 -4.26 10.46
C LEU A 184 -7.81 -3.60 11.40
N LYS A 185 -9.12 -3.70 11.09
CA LYS A 185 -10.19 -3.20 11.96
C LYS A 185 -10.17 -3.87 13.34
N ASP A 186 -9.98 -5.18 13.38
CA ASP A 186 -9.87 -5.92 14.64
C ASP A 186 -8.67 -5.46 15.49
N ILE A 187 -7.53 -5.18 14.84
CA ILE A 187 -6.32 -4.68 15.50
C ILE A 187 -6.51 -3.25 16.03
N LEU A 188 -7.20 -2.40 15.28
CA LEU A 188 -7.43 -1.01 15.64
C LEU A 188 -8.52 -0.84 16.71
N GLY A 189 -9.45 -1.80 16.84
CA GLY A 189 -10.59 -1.72 17.77
C GLY A 189 -11.48 -0.52 17.48
N ASP A 190 -11.62 0.39 18.42
CA ASP A 190 -12.48 1.58 18.29
C ASP A 190 -11.83 2.72 17.44
N GLU A 191 -10.55 2.59 17.09
CA GLU A 191 -9.88 3.57 16.25
C GLU A 191 -10.35 3.48 14.79
N PRO A 192 -10.66 4.62 14.14
CA PRO A 192 -11.07 4.60 12.74
C PRO A 192 -9.92 4.17 11.83
N VAL A 193 -10.21 3.34 10.82
CA VAL A 193 -9.23 2.97 9.78
C VAL A 193 -8.78 4.20 9.01
N SER A 194 -9.70 5.10 8.67
CA SER A 194 -9.40 6.37 7.99
C SER A 194 -10.03 7.53 8.74
N SER A 195 -9.21 8.42 9.28
CA SER A 195 -9.62 9.73 9.81
C SER A 195 -9.62 10.80 8.72
N VAL A 196 -8.86 10.57 7.65
CA VAL A 196 -8.79 11.43 6.47
C VAL A 196 -9.56 10.74 5.34
N ASP A 197 -10.65 11.37 4.86
CA ASP A 197 -11.30 10.90 3.65
C ASP A 197 -10.41 11.15 2.42
N TRP A 198 -10.51 10.27 1.40
CA TRP A 198 -9.59 10.31 0.28
C TRP A 198 -9.68 11.61 -0.55
N LYS A 199 -10.87 12.22 -0.67
CA LYS A 199 -11.05 13.49 -1.40
C LYS A 199 -10.38 14.64 -0.66
N GLY A 200 -10.60 14.72 0.65
CA GLY A 200 -9.97 15.71 1.52
C GLY A 200 -8.44 15.55 1.56
N GLY A 201 -7.97 14.33 1.66
CA GLY A 201 -6.54 14.01 1.65
C GLY A 201 -5.84 14.39 0.34
N ILE A 202 -6.45 14.08 -0.82
CA ILE A 202 -5.90 14.49 -2.13
C ILE A 202 -5.91 16.02 -2.27
N ARG A 203 -7.00 16.70 -1.87
CA ARG A 203 -7.04 18.16 -1.89
C ARG A 203 -5.90 18.77 -1.06
N ARG A 204 -5.69 18.28 0.15
CA ARG A 204 -4.61 18.73 1.04
C ARG A 204 -3.23 18.47 0.43
N MET A 205 -3.02 17.29 -0.14
CA MET A 205 -1.78 16.92 -0.84
C MET A 205 -1.47 17.92 -1.96
N LEU A 206 -2.44 18.23 -2.82
CA LEU A 206 -2.25 19.17 -3.92
C LEU A 206 -1.94 20.59 -3.43
N GLN A 207 -2.57 21.05 -2.35
CA GLN A 207 -2.30 22.36 -1.75
C GLN A 207 -0.87 22.47 -1.20
N ASN A 208 -0.35 21.40 -0.59
CA ASN A 208 0.98 21.39 0.01
C ASN A 208 2.10 21.16 -1.01
N MET A 209 1.80 20.60 -2.17
CA MET A 209 2.75 20.35 -3.25
C MET A 209 2.64 21.37 -4.41
N ALA A 210 1.76 22.35 -4.31
CA ALA A 210 1.74 23.46 -5.25
C ALA A 210 3.07 24.25 -5.15
N PRO A 211 3.69 24.65 -6.29
CA PRO A 211 4.94 25.36 -6.31
C PRO A 211 4.86 26.76 -5.68
#